data_d2fceaace76a8262c3de658e6c7c92c3
#
_entry.id   d2fceaace76a8262c3de658e6c7c92c3
#
_cell.length_a   1.000
_cell.length_b   1.000
_cell.length_c   1.000
_cell.angle_alpha   90.00
_cell.angle_beta   90.00
_cell.angle_gamma   90.00
#
_symmetry.space_group_name_H-M   'P 1'
#
loop_
_entity.id
_entity.type
_entity.pdbx_description
1 polymer ?
#
loop_
_entity_poly.entity_id
_entity_poly.type
_entity_poly.pdbx_seq_one_letter_code
_entity_poly.pdbx_strand_id
1 'polypeptide(L)'
;PEYSIEREAWLNIVDTLLDEGYQFDLIHAQNSASYYREGQKLLPYHTHARVGIALYGSRPYSDLDEYSIKQSLTVKGNVIQVREVNDGDNCGYSFAFEATRDHTRLAVVDVGYGDGILKSRAKHEALIKGKRYPIRALMMSHMFVEVDDEVHAQDEVILYNNDIRIDEYTFKGVGANSEQLSAMNHDSLI
;
A
#
# COMPACT_ATOMS: atom_id res chain seq x y z
N PRO A 1 -19.51 3.11 -14.58
CA PRO A 1 -20.90 3.61 -14.55
C PRO A 1 -21.11 4.64 -13.45
N GLU A 2 -20.73 4.33 -12.19
CA GLU A 2 -20.95 5.20 -11.02
C GLU A 2 -20.31 6.59 -11.16
N TYR A 3 -19.04 6.63 -11.56
CA TYR A 3 -18.32 7.88 -11.76
C TYR A 3 -19.01 8.81 -12.79
N SER A 4 -19.51 8.26 -13.89
CA SER A 4 -20.18 9.07 -14.91
C SER A 4 -21.48 9.70 -14.41
N ILE A 5 -22.24 8.96 -13.58
CA ILE A 5 -23.48 9.46 -12.97
C ILE A 5 -23.16 10.58 -11.98
N GLU A 6 -22.19 10.38 -11.10
CA GLU A 6 -21.79 11.42 -10.12
C GLU A 6 -21.23 12.67 -10.82
N ARG A 7 -20.43 12.47 -11.86
CA ARG A 7 -19.87 13.56 -12.67
C ARG A 7 -20.97 14.43 -13.30
N GLU A 8 -21.94 13.79 -13.92
CA GLU A 8 -23.07 14.47 -14.60
C GLU A 8 -23.95 15.21 -13.60
N ALA A 9 -24.31 14.57 -12.50
CA ALA A 9 -25.09 15.18 -11.43
C ALA A 9 -24.39 16.41 -10.84
N TRP A 10 -23.09 16.32 -10.60
CA TRP A 10 -22.29 17.44 -10.08
C TRP A 10 -22.21 18.59 -11.07
N LEU A 11 -21.95 18.34 -12.35
CA LEU A 11 -21.89 19.40 -13.37
C LEU A 11 -23.21 20.10 -13.53
N ASN A 12 -24.34 19.38 -13.53
CA ASN A 12 -25.67 19.98 -13.56
C ASN A 12 -25.95 20.90 -12.37
N ILE A 13 -25.48 20.56 -11.18
CA ILE A 13 -25.58 21.44 -9.99
C ILE A 13 -24.75 22.71 -10.19
N VAL A 14 -23.51 22.58 -10.68
CA VAL A 14 -22.64 23.74 -10.92
C VAL A 14 -23.25 24.66 -11.99
N ASP A 15 -23.72 24.11 -13.10
CA ASP A 15 -24.37 24.86 -14.17
C ASP A 15 -25.60 25.61 -13.63
N THR A 16 -26.48 24.95 -12.88
CA THR A 16 -27.68 25.56 -12.31
C THR A 16 -27.32 26.75 -11.40
N LEU A 17 -26.32 26.58 -10.52
CA LEU A 17 -25.93 27.66 -9.62
C LEU A 17 -25.30 28.85 -10.36
N LEU A 18 -24.52 28.61 -11.39
CA LEU A 18 -23.92 29.65 -12.20
C LEU A 18 -25.01 30.41 -13.02
N ASP A 19 -25.98 29.70 -13.56
CA ASP A 19 -27.10 30.27 -14.29
C ASP A 19 -28.01 31.11 -13.38
N GLU A 20 -28.15 30.75 -12.10
CA GLU A 20 -28.83 31.53 -11.08
C GLU A 20 -28.03 32.77 -10.61
N GLY A 21 -26.81 32.96 -11.11
CA GLY A 21 -25.96 34.12 -10.85
C GLY A 21 -25.06 34.01 -9.63
N TYR A 22 -24.93 32.78 -9.02
CA TYR A 22 -23.93 32.55 -7.96
C TYR A 22 -22.53 32.62 -8.53
N GLN A 23 -21.60 33.18 -7.77
CA GLN A 23 -20.18 33.26 -8.10
C GLN A 23 -19.35 32.59 -7.02
N PHE A 24 -18.36 31.82 -7.44
CA PHE A 24 -17.49 31.07 -6.53
C PHE A 24 -16.02 31.31 -6.88
N ASP A 25 -15.22 31.66 -5.90
CA ASP A 25 -13.77 31.76 -6.05
C ASP A 25 -13.12 30.38 -6.26
N LEU A 26 -13.70 29.34 -5.65
CA LEU A 26 -13.20 27.96 -5.69
C LEU A 26 -14.33 26.99 -6.04
N ILE A 27 -14.14 26.23 -7.12
CA ILE A 27 -15.00 25.10 -7.48
C ILE A 27 -14.10 23.87 -7.58
N HIS A 28 -14.39 22.84 -6.77
CA HIS A 28 -13.60 21.61 -6.77
C HIS A 28 -14.40 20.39 -6.29
N ALA A 29 -14.46 19.33 -7.07
CA ALA A 29 -15.03 18.04 -6.71
C ALA A 29 -14.01 16.90 -6.84
N GLN A 30 -13.09 17.02 -7.77
CA GLN A 30 -12.20 15.92 -8.15
C GLN A 30 -11.25 15.53 -7.01
N ASN A 31 -11.24 14.23 -6.68
CA ASN A 31 -10.19 13.57 -5.91
C ASN A 31 -9.13 12.95 -6.84
N SER A 32 -8.17 12.19 -6.31
CA SER A 32 -7.15 11.50 -7.13
C SER A 32 -7.76 10.63 -8.23
N ALA A 33 -8.81 9.85 -7.92
CA ALA A 33 -9.42 8.93 -8.87
C ALA A 33 -10.11 9.66 -10.01
N SER A 34 -10.97 10.63 -9.71
CA SER A 34 -11.68 11.41 -10.73
C SER A 34 -10.73 12.27 -11.56
N TYR A 35 -9.69 12.84 -10.96
CA TYR A 35 -8.70 13.61 -11.69
C TYR A 35 -7.95 12.77 -12.73
N TYR A 36 -7.54 11.54 -12.37
CA TYR A 36 -6.90 10.62 -13.32
C TYR A 36 -7.87 10.07 -14.38
N ARG A 37 -9.16 9.87 -14.05
CA ARG A 37 -10.19 9.48 -15.03
C ARG A 37 -10.45 10.55 -16.09
N GLU A 38 -10.29 11.82 -15.77
CA GLU A 38 -10.36 12.96 -16.70
C GLU A 38 -9.01 13.25 -17.40
N GLY A 39 -8.08 12.30 -17.37
CA GLY A 39 -6.76 12.45 -18.03
C GLY A 39 -5.93 13.57 -17.40
N GLN A 40 -6.02 13.73 -16.10
CA GLN A 40 -5.33 14.77 -15.31
C GLN A 40 -5.73 16.20 -15.72
N LYS A 41 -6.99 16.37 -16.10
CA LYS A 41 -7.59 17.68 -16.41
C LYS A 41 -8.67 18.01 -15.39
N LEU A 42 -8.85 19.28 -15.14
CA LEU A 42 -9.97 19.76 -14.35
C LEU A 42 -11.28 19.61 -15.13
N LEU A 43 -12.35 19.32 -14.42
CA LEU A 43 -13.71 19.38 -14.97
C LEU A 43 -14.06 20.81 -15.37
N PRO A 44 -15.04 21.02 -16.28
CA PRO A 44 -15.55 22.35 -16.61
C PRO A 44 -15.84 23.19 -15.37
N TYR A 45 -15.51 24.47 -15.40
CA TYR A 45 -15.65 25.44 -14.29
C TYR A 45 -14.82 25.17 -13.02
N HIS A 46 -14.15 24.02 -12.92
CA HIS A 46 -13.35 23.72 -11.73
C HIS A 46 -12.05 24.52 -11.73
N THR A 47 -11.70 25.01 -10.55
CA THR A 47 -10.47 25.75 -10.30
C THR A 47 -9.36 24.87 -9.71
N HIS A 48 -9.75 23.81 -9.00
CA HIS A 48 -8.83 22.94 -8.24
C HIS A 48 -9.28 21.49 -8.26
N ALA A 49 -8.32 20.58 -7.98
CA ALA A 49 -8.56 19.19 -7.62
C ALA A 49 -7.96 18.90 -6.23
N ARG A 50 -8.55 17.97 -5.49
CA ARG A 50 -8.06 17.52 -4.18
C ARG A 50 -7.29 16.20 -4.34
N VAL A 51 -6.10 16.30 -4.87
CA VAL A 51 -5.23 15.12 -5.09
C VAL A 51 -4.54 14.74 -3.78
N GLY A 52 -4.71 13.51 -3.32
CA GLY A 52 -4.11 12.95 -2.10
C GLY A 52 -3.19 11.78 -2.43
N ILE A 53 -3.71 10.55 -2.45
CA ILE A 53 -2.92 9.33 -2.62
C ILE A 53 -2.04 9.33 -3.87
N ALA A 54 -2.46 9.97 -4.94
CA ALA A 54 -1.67 10.07 -6.16
C ALA A 54 -0.41 10.93 -6.00
N LEU A 55 -0.34 11.86 -5.02
CA LEU A 55 0.89 12.60 -4.70
C LEU A 55 1.98 11.68 -4.14
N TYR A 56 1.58 10.61 -3.46
CA TYR A 56 2.49 9.58 -2.95
C TYR A 56 2.78 8.49 -3.99
N GLY A 57 2.22 8.64 -5.19
CA GLY A 57 2.41 7.69 -6.27
C GLY A 57 1.60 6.41 -6.14
N SER A 58 0.54 6.39 -5.33
CA SER A 58 -0.39 5.26 -5.26
C SER A 58 -1.49 5.39 -6.30
N ARG A 59 -1.76 4.31 -7.03
CA ARG A 59 -2.84 4.26 -8.02
C ARG A 59 -4.19 4.39 -7.33
N PRO A 60 -5.03 5.31 -7.77
CA PRO A 60 -6.35 5.50 -7.18
C PRO A 60 -7.39 4.43 -7.57
N TYR A 61 -7.12 3.62 -8.59
CA TYR A 61 -7.95 2.49 -9.04
C TYR A 61 -7.10 1.45 -9.79
N SER A 62 -7.58 0.20 -9.84
CA SER A 62 -6.83 -0.97 -10.33
C SER A 62 -6.49 -0.90 -11.82
N ASP A 63 -7.38 -0.32 -12.63
CA ASP A 63 -7.25 -0.29 -14.08
C ASP A 63 -6.27 0.77 -14.58
N LEU A 64 -5.74 1.62 -13.69
CA LEU A 64 -4.68 2.56 -14.03
C LEU A 64 -3.36 1.80 -14.18
N ASP A 65 -2.66 2.06 -15.29
CA ASP A 65 -1.34 1.47 -15.55
C ASP A 65 -0.38 1.77 -14.38
N GLU A 66 0.27 0.73 -13.87
CA GLU A 66 1.19 0.84 -12.75
C GLU A 66 2.41 1.72 -13.03
N TYR A 67 2.80 1.86 -14.29
CA TYR A 67 3.89 2.73 -14.71
C TYR A 67 3.48 4.19 -14.92
N SER A 68 2.18 4.48 -14.91
CA SER A 68 1.66 5.84 -15.10
C SER A 68 1.93 6.77 -13.91
N ILE A 69 2.23 6.20 -12.74
CA ILE A 69 2.47 6.92 -11.50
C ILE A 69 3.56 6.23 -10.67
N LYS A 70 4.60 6.98 -10.31
CA LYS A 70 5.75 6.47 -9.56
C LYS A 70 5.52 6.59 -8.06
N GLN A 71 5.61 5.47 -7.33
CA GLN A 71 5.51 5.48 -5.87
C GLN A 71 6.70 6.20 -5.24
N SER A 72 6.42 7.15 -4.34
CA SER A 72 7.44 7.89 -3.59
C SER A 72 7.84 7.17 -2.30
N LEU A 73 6.95 6.34 -1.74
CA LEU A 73 7.20 5.62 -0.50
C LEU A 73 8.10 4.41 -0.73
N THR A 74 9.12 4.28 0.11
CA THR A 74 9.88 3.04 0.31
C THR A 74 9.84 2.66 1.78
N VAL A 75 9.47 1.42 2.08
CA VAL A 75 9.52 0.85 3.44
C VAL A 75 10.41 -0.36 3.40
N LYS A 76 11.41 -0.36 4.26
CA LYS A 76 12.41 -1.41 4.32
C LYS A 76 12.83 -1.73 5.75
N GLY A 77 13.35 -2.91 5.94
CA GLY A 77 14.00 -3.39 7.15
C GLY A 77 15.16 -4.31 6.79
N ASN A 78 15.67 -5.02 7.79
CA ASN A 78 16.78 -5.94 7.62
C ASN A 78 16.45 -7.29 8.23
N VAL A 79 17.03 -8.33 7.68
CA VAL A 79 17.03 -9.64 8.29
C VAL A 79 17.95 -9.63 9.52
N ILE A 80 17.39 -9.80 10.71
CA ILE A 80 18.16 -9.88 11.97
C ILE A 80 18.83 -11.25 12.08
N GLN A 81 18.08 -12.31 11.75
CA GLN A 81 18.47 -13.69 11.92
C GLN A 81 17.73 -14.58 10.92
N VAL A 82 18.34 -15.65 10.48
CA VAL A 82 17.66 -16.76 9.80
C VAL A 82 17.69 -17.98 10.74
N ARG A 83 16.52 -18.60 10.90
CA ARG A 83 16.33 -19.82 11.71
C ARG A 83 15.79 -20.92 10.82
N GLU A 84 16.18 -22.15 11.15
CA GLU A 84 15.58 -23.36 10.62
C GLU A 84 14.60 -23.93 11.64
N VAL A 85 13.43 -24.34 11.19
CA VAL A 85 12.36 -24.97 11.97
C VAL A 85 11.89 -26.24 11.25
N ASN A 86 11.37 -27.20 12.01
CA ASN A 86 10.95 -28.50 11.49
C ASN A 86 9.43 -28.64 11.51
N ASP A 87 8.92 -29.68 10.88
CA ASP A 87 7.50 -30.00 10.83
C ASP A 87 6.89 -29.98 12.23
N GLY A 88 5.77 -29.27 12.40
CA GLY A 88 5.08 -29.06 13.65
C GLY A 88 5.63 -27.93 14.56
N ASP A 89 6.80 -27.35 14.23
CA ASP A 89 7.30 -26.20 14.98
C ASP A 89 6.43 -24.96 14.73
N ASN A 90 6.17 -24.21 15.80
CA ASN A 90 5.30 -23.05 15.79
C ASN A 90 6.08 -21.75 15.99
N CYS A 91 5.65 -20.67 15.34
CA CYS A 91 6.17 -19.32 15.59
C CYS A 91 5.10 -18.25 15.55
N GLY A 92 5.40 -17.11 16.19
CA GLY A 92 4.50 -15.98 16.29
C GLY A 92 3.46 -16.10 17.40
N TYR A 93 2.74 -14.98 17.66
CA TYR A 93 1.68 -14.96 18.68
C TYR A 93 0.53 -15.90 18.29
N SER A 94 0.05 -16.65 19.28
CA SER A 94 -1.06 -17.61 19.11
C SER A 94 -0.78 -18.64 18.01
N PHE A 95 0.50 -19.04 17.87
CA PHE A 95 0.90 -20.01 16.83
C PHE A 95 0.48 -19.55 15.43
N ALA A 96 0.79 -18.28 15.09
CA ALA A 96 0.39 -17.67 13.83
C ALA A 96 0.88 -18.41 12.59
N PHE A 97 1.98 -19.15 12.73
CA PHE A 97 2.53 -20.03 11.70
C PHE A 97 2.97 -21.36 12.33
N GLU A 98 2.65 -22.46 11.68
CA GLU A 98 3.13 -23.81 11.98
C GLU A 98 3.90 -24.30 10.73
N ALA A 99 5.12 -24.75 10.92
CA ALA A 99 5.90 -25.34 9.86
C ALA A 99 5.28 -26.71 9.46
N THR A 100 5.15 -26.93 8.15
CA THR A 100 4.55 -28.14 7.58
C THR A 100 5.57 -29.05 6.90
N ARG A 101 6.85 -28.78 7.11
CA ARG A 101 7.98 -29.55 6.57
C ARG A 101 9.25 -29.26 7.37
N ASP A 102 10.13 -30.24 7.43
CA ASP A 102 11.47 -30.08 8.00
C ASP A 102 12.32 -29.08 7.21
N HIS A 103 13.31 -28.51 7.87
CA HIS A 103 14.26 -27.56 7.29
C HIS A 103 13.61 -26.31 6.68
N THR A 104 12.43 -25.90 7.19
CA THR A 104 11.81 -24.63 6.81
C THR A 104 12.63 -23.47 7.36
N ARG A 105 13.12 -22.60 6.48
CA ARG A 105 13.94 -21.44 6.85
C ARG A 105 13.08 -20.21 7.04
N LEU A 106 13.20 -19.59 8.20
CA LEU A 106 12.48 -18.36 8.56
C LEU A 106 13.47 -17.23 8.84
N ALA A 107 13.39 -16.16 8.05
CA ALA A 107 14.04 -14.90 8.33
C ALA A 107 13.23 -14.10 9.35
N VAL A 108 13.89 -13.64 10.41
CA VAL A 108 13.35 -12.65 11.35
C VAL A 108 13.72 -11.27 10.84
N VAL A 109 12.73 -10.44 10.57
CA VAL A 109 12.92 -9.09 9.99
C VAL A 109 12.54 -8.04 11.05
N ASP A 110 13.32 -6.99 11.19
CA ASP A 110 13.20 -5.92 12.20
C ASP A 110 12.07 -4.92 11.96
N VAL A 111 11.00 -5.34 11.27
CA VAL A 111 9.81 -4.52 11.02
C VAL A 111 8.56 -5.29 11.46
N GLY A 112 7.68 -4.63 12.20
CA GLY A 112 6.44 -5.18 12.69
C GLY A 112 5.22 -4.26 12.52
N TYR A 113 4.08 -4.64 13.14
CA TYR A 113 2.89 -3.79 13.09
C TYR A 113 3.03 -2.53 13.95
N GLY A 114 3.97 -2.49 14.92
CA GLY A 114 4.31 -1.30 15.69
C GLY A 114 4.94 -0.20 14.83
N ASP A 115 5.53 -0.56 13.69
CA ASP A 115 6.10 0.36 12.71
C ASP A 115 5.05 0.85 11.69
N GLY A 116 3.78 0.44 11.88
CA GLY A 116 2.67 0.85 11.03
C GLY A 116 2.34 -0.11 9.89
N ILE A 117 2.92 -1.30 9.86
CA ILE A 117 2.56 -2.34 8.90
C ILE A 117 1.23 -2.98 9.32
N LEU A 118 0.21 -2.90 8.49
CA LEU A 118 -1.10 -3.47 8.80
C LEU A 118 -1.01 -4.99 8.98
N LYS A 119 -1.69 -5.53 9.99
CA LYS A 119 -1.65 -6.97 10.32
C LYS A 119 -2.08 -7.88 9.15
N SER A 120 -2.98 -7.42 8.30
CA SER A 120 -3.41 -8.11 7.08
C SER A 120 -2.27 -8.37 6.10
N ARG A 121 -1.15 -7.62 6.20
CA ARG A 121 0.06 -7.79 5.41
C ARG A 121 0.77 -9.13 5.67
N ALA A 122 0.50 -9.78 6.82
CA ALA A 122 1.05 -11.09 7.17
C ALA A 122 0.66 -12.26 6.22
N LYS A 123 -0.31 -12.04 5.32
CA LYS A 123 -0.75 -13.05 4.35
C LYS A 123 -0.14 -12.86 2.96
N HIS A 124 0.81 -11.94 2.85
CA HIS A 124 1.40 -11.52 1.57
C HIS A 124 2.91 -11.67 1.59
N GLU A 125 3.62 -11.02 0.67
CA GLU A 125 5.04 -11.21 0.45
C GLU A 125 5.86 -9.98 0.87
N ALA A 126 7.13 -10.22 1.19
CA ALA A 126 8.21 -9.23 1.25
C ALA A 126 9.18 -9.48 0.09
N LEU A 127 9.92 -8.46 -0.33
CA LEU A 127 10.92 -8.56 -1.39
C LEU A 127 12.32 -8.56 -0.76
N ILE A 128 13.12 -9.60 -1.04
CA ILE A 128 14.52 -9.73 -0.58
C ILE A 128 15.35 -10.13 -1.79
N LYS A 129 16.44 -9.40 -2.08
CA LYS A 129 17.32 -9.66 -3.24
C LYS A 129 16.55 -9.78 -4.56
N GLY A 130 15.47 -9.01 -4.75
CA GLY A 130 14.66 -9.03 -5.97
C GLY A 130 13.67 -10.20 -6.08
N LYS A 131 13.58 -11.07 -5.06
CA LYS A 131 12.66 -12.21 -5.03
C LYS A 131 11.59 -11.99 -3.94
N ARG A 132 10.34 -12.38 -4.23
CA ARG A 132 9.22 -12.28 -3.30
C ARG A 132 9.14 -13.53 -2.43
N TYR A 133 9.06 -13.32 -1.11
CA TYR A 133 8.98 -14.35 -0.08
C TYR A 133 7.76 -14.16 0.80
N PRO A 134 7.05 -15.23 1.18
CA PRO A 134 5.83 -15.14 1.97
C PRO A 134 6.10 -14.71 3.41
N ILE A 135 5.35 -13.71 3.89
CA ILE A 135 5.31 -13.34 5.30
C ILE A 135 4.42 -14.35 6.03
N ARG A 136 4.96 -15.08 6.98
CA ARG A 136 4.29 -16.14 7.73
C ARG A 136 3.66 -15.65 9.02
N ALA A 137 4.29 -14.70 9.69
CA ALA A 137 3.74 -14.08 10.89
C ALA A 137 4.21 -12.63 11.01
N LEU A 138 3.35 -11.76 11.52
CA LEU A 138 3.64 -10.35 11.75
C LEU A 138 3.39 -10.01 13.22
N MET A 139 4.48 -9.69 13.94
CA MET A 139 4.51 -9.34 15.34
C MET A 139 4.55 -7.82 15.54
N MET A 140 4.65 -7.36 16.76
CA MET A 140 4.71 -5.94 17.10
C MET A 140 5.98 -5.27 16.52
N SER A 141 7.15 -5.87 16.75
CA SER A 141 8.46 -5.30 16.40
C SER A 141 9.21 -6.06 15.29
N HIS A 142 8.67 -7.16 14.81
CA HIS A 142 9.32 -7.99 13.80
C HIS A 142 8.32 -8.85 13.04
N MET A 143 8.76 -9.45 11.94
CA MET A 143 8.00 -10.44 11.18
C MET A 143 8.85 -11.66 10.87
N PHE A 144 8.17 -12.77 10.57
CA PHE A 144 8.76 -13.98 10.04
C PHE A 144 8.47 -14.13 8.55
N VAL A 145 9.50 -14.26 7.76
CA VAL A 145 9.42 -14.44 6.31
C VAL A 145 10.04 -15.81 5.97
N GLU A 146 9.29 -16.66 5.28
CA GLU A 146 9.85 -17.95 4.83
C GLU A 146 10.74 -17.72 3.62
N VAL A 147 11.97 -18.20 3.71
CA VAL A 147 13.03 -17.89 2.74
C VAL A 147 13.79 -19.16 2.29
N ASP A 148 14.51 -19.04 1.21
CA ASP A 148 15.46 -20.06 0.75
C ASP A 148 16.88 -19.84 1.34
N ASP A 149 17.84 -20.59 0.83
CA ASP A 149 19.24 -20.58 1.26
C ASP A 149 20.04 -19.35 0.80
N GLU A 150 19.50 -18.57 -0.13
CA GLU A 150 20.15 -17.33 -0.62
C GLU A 150 20.00 -16.16 0.37
N VAL A 151 19.05 -16.23 1.32
CA VAL A 151 18.79 -15.16 2.29
C VAL A 151 19.60 -15.37 3.57
N HIS A 152 20.28 -14.31 4.02
CA HIS A 152 21.16 -14.29 5.18
C HIS A 152 20.84 -13.11 6.12
N ALA A 153 21.38 -13.15 7.34
CA ALA A 153 21.34 -12.01 8.25
C ALA A 153 21.98 -10.76 7.60
N GLN A 154 21.39 -9.59 7.87
CA GLN A 154 21.73 -8.28 7.33
C GLN A 154 21.28 -8.03 5.87
N ASP A 155 20.63 -8.98 5.21
CA ASP A 155 20.00 -8.71 3.92
C ASP A 155 18.87 -7.69 4.08
N GLU A 156 18.80 -6.73 3.15
CA GLU A 156 17.72 -5.74 3.10
C GLU A 156 16.40 -6.41 2.68
N VAL A 157 15.34 -6.05 3.38
CA VAL A 157 13.98 -6.51 3.11
C VAL A 157 13.14 -5.31 2.71
N ILE A 158 12.49 -5.37 1.57
CA ILE A 158 11.62 -4.32 1.07
C ILE A 158 10.16 -4.76 1.24
N LEU A 159 9.38 -3.93 1.92
CA LEU A 159 7.93 -4.13 2.09
C LEU A 159 7.12 -3.32 1.10
N TYR A 160 7.60 -2.12 0.76
CA TYR A 160 7.01 -1.24 -0.25
C TYR A 160 8.11 -0.48 -1.00
N ASN A 161 8.04 -0.49 -2.32
CA ASN A 161 8.76 0.36 -3.26
C ASN A 161 8.04 0.32 -4.63
N ASN A 162 8.72 0.65 -5.73
CA ASN A 162 8.12 0.59 -7.06
C ASN A 162 7.95 -0.85 -7.61
N ASP A 163 8.64 -1.86 -7.06
CA ASP A 163 8.54 -3.29 -7.47
C ASP A 163 7.53 -4.06 -6.60
N ILE A 164 7.23 -3.55 -5.41
CA ILE A 164 6.28 -4.11 -4.44
C ILE A 164 5.43 -2.97 -3.88
N ARG A 165 4.38 -2.61 -4.62
CA ARG A 165 3.67 -1.35 -4.46
C ARG A 165 2.59 -1.41 -3.39
N ILE A 166 2.39 -0.30 -2.68
CA ILE A 166 1.34 -0.18 -1.65
C ILE A 166 -0.07 -0.36 -2.24
N ASP A 167 -0.30 0.15 -3.44
CA ASP A 167 -1.58 0.01 -4.13
C ASP A 167 -1.87 -1.43 -4.58
N GLU A 168 -0.86 -2.23 -4.90
CA GLU A 168 -0.99 -3.66 -5.15
C GLU A 168 -1.67 -4.36 -3.95
N TYR A 169 -1.24 -4.02 -2.73
CA TYR A 169 -1.80 -4.60 -1.51
C TYR A 169 -3.16 -4.02 -1.13
N THR A 170 -3.46 -2.79 -1.52
CA THR A 170 -4.83 -2.27 -1.46
C THR A 170 -5.77 -3.13 -2.29
N PHE A 171 -5.39 -3.44 -3.52
CA PHE A 171 -6.21 -4.28 -4.41
C PHE A 171 -6.26 -5.75 -3.98
N LYS A 172 -5.29 -6.21 -3.21
CA LYS A 172 -5.28 -7.53 -2.55
C LYS A 172 -6.01 -7.55 -1.19
N GLY A 173 -6.63 -6.45 -0.77
CA GLY A 173 -7.45 -6.38 0.45
C GLY A 173 -6.69 -6.17 1.74
N VAL A 174 -5.45 -5.67 1.71
CA VAL A 174 -4.69 -5.35 2.92
C VAL A 174 -5.29 -4.16 3.66
N GLY A 175 -5.72 -3.14 2.94
CA GLY A 175 -6.31 -1.91 3.46
C GLY A 175 -6.32 -0.83 2.37
N ALA A 176 -7.03 0.26 2.60
CA ALA A 176 -7.03 1.38 1.67
C ALA A 176 -5.62 1.99 1.54
N ASN A 177 -5.30 2.58 0.39
CA ASN A 177 -4.03 3.28 0.19
C ASN A 177 -3.74 4.30 1.31
N SER A 178 -4.74 5.11 1.66
CA SER A 178 -4.63 6.12 2.71
C SER A 178 -4.46 5.51 4.10
N GLU A 179 -5.12 4.38 4.38
CA GLU A 179 -4.96 3.65 5.65
C GLU A 179 -3.53 3.15 5.79
N GLN A 180 -3.00 2.46 4.78
CA GLN A 180 -1.62 1.96 4.79
C GLN A 180 -0.59 3.09 4.93
N LEU A 181 -0.80 4.23 4.23
CA LEU A 181 0.09 5.39 4.30
C LEU A 181 0.05 6.07 5.68
N SER A 182 -1.15 6.27 6.24
CA SER A 182 -1.31 6.96 7.53
C SER A 182 -0.96 6.11 8.74
N ALA A 183 -0.91 4.79 8.60
CA ALA A 183 -0.51 3.87 9.67
C ALA A 183 1.01 3.89 9.92
N MET A 184 1.82 4.32 8.94
CA MET A 184 3.29 4.33 9.08
C MET A 184 3.72 5.16 10.29
N ASN A 185 4.65 4.61 11.07
CA ASN A 185 5.21 5.31 12.22
C ASN A 185 6.10 6.47 11.75
N HIS A 186 5.74 7.70 12.12
CA HIS A 186 6.48 8.90 11.72
C HIS A 186 7.89 8.96 12.30
N ASP A 187 8.15 8.33 13.44
CA ASP A 187 9.48 8.30 14.06
C ASP A 187 10.46 7.40 13.30
N SER A 188 9.94 6.54 12.41
CA SER A 188 10.74 5.66 11.54
C SER A 188 11.00 6.26 10.15
N LEU A 189 10.50 7.47 9.87
CA LEU A 189 10.71 8.14 8.58
C LEU A 189 12.09 8.81 8.55
N ILE A 190 12.82 8.55 7.47
CA ILE A 190 14.15 9.14 7.19
C ILE A 190 14.05 10.06 5.99
#